data_f49a7349b4914e82e8d28874d34449e8
#
_entry.id   f49a7349b4914e82e8d28874d34449e8
#
_cell.length_a   1.000
_cell.length_b   1.000
_cell.length_c   1.000
_cell.angle_alpha   90.00
_cell.angle_beta   90.00
_cell.angle_gamma   90.00
#
_symmetry.space_group_name_H-M   'P 1'
#
loop_
_entity.id
_entity.type
_entity.pdbx_description
1 polymer ?
#
loop_
_entity_poly.entity_id
_entity_poly.type
_entity_poly.pdbx_seq_one_letter_code
_entity_poly.pdbx_strand_id
1 'polypeptide(L)'
;MKESEKVIEWIKQYFKDNGKDCNAIIGISGGCDSSVTAALLVKALGKDRVIGVLMPNGDQYDIDCSYQLVKFLDIKYYVININKPYLELTNEIDNKLKIDSKSYDIYRTNTPSRLRMATLYGISGLLNGRVANTCNLSEDYVGYSTKFGDSAGDFSPISNFTKTEVRELGEELGLPKNLIYKVPEDGMSFKSDEEKLGFTYEVLDKYIRTGEIDDLKIKEKIDKMHLANLHKIQLMPSYKKDGK
;
A
#
# COMPACT_ATOMS: atom_id res chain seq x y z
N MET A 1 -24.01 -12.48 -0.72
CA MET A 1 -22.67 -12.47 -1.33
C MET A 1 -21.74 -11.79 -0.35
N LYS A 2 -20.65 -12.43 0.02
CA LYS A 2 -19.64 -11.86 0.94
C LYS A 2 -18.93 -10.65 0.29
N GLU A 3 -18.38 -9.74 1.11
CA GLU A 3 -17.66 -8.59 0.55
C GLU A 3 -16.44 -9.01 -0.28
N SER A 4 -15.69 -10.03 0.16
CA SER A 4 -14.60 -10.60 -0.62
C SER A 4 -15.03 -11.07 -2.01
N GLU A 5 -16.22 -11.68 -2.14
CA GLU A 5 -16.75 -12.14 -3.44
C GLU A 5 -17.06 -10.95 -4.38
N LYS A 6 -17.60 -9.85 -3.83
CA LYS A 6 -17.86 -8.64 -4.63
C LYS A 6 -16.56 -8.02 -5.15
N VAL A 7 -15.53 -7.94 -4.33
CA VAL A 7 -14.21 -7.42 -4.72
C VAL A 7 -13.58 -8.33 -5.79
N ILE A 8 -13.67 -9.65 -5.63
CA ILE A 8 -13.18 -10.62 -6.62
C ILE A 8 -13.86 -10.39 -7.99
N GLU A 9 -15.18 -10.25 -8.03
CA GLU A 9 -15.90 -9.97 -9.28
C GLU A 9 -15.51 -8.61 -9.88
N TRP A 10 -15.32 -7.58 -9.03
CA TRP A 10 -14.85 -6.28 -9.49
C TRP A 10 -13.44 -6.37 -10.11
N ILE A 11 -12.51 -7.14 -9.53
CA ILE A 11 -11.17 -7.36 -10.09
C ILE A 11 -11.27 -8.07 -11.45
N LYS A 12 -12.09 -9.11 -11.57
CA LYS A 12 -12.31 -9.81 -12.85
C LYS A 12 -12.81 -8.84 -13.93
N GLN A 13 -13.78 -8.00 -13.59
CA GLN A 13 -14.31 -7.00 -14.53
C GLN A 13 -13.25 -5.95 -14.89
N TYR A 14 -12.47 -5.45 -13.92
CA TYR A 14 -11.36 -4.53 -14.17
C TYR A 14 -10.39 -5.10 -15.22
N PHE A 15 -9.93 -6.34 -15.04
CA PHE A 15 -8.99 -6.96 -15.98
C PHE A 15 -9.63 -7.25 -17.33
N LYS A 16 -10.90 -7.61 -17.39
CA LYS A 16 -11.63 -7.78 -18.64
C LYS A 16 -11.63 -6.50 -19.49
N ASP A 17 -11.77 -5.35 -18.84
CA ASP A 17 -11.89 -4.05 -19.51
C ASP A 17 -10.53 -3.39 -19.79
N ASN A 18 -9.52 -3.65 -18.92
CA ASN A 18 -8.25 -2.93 -18.94
C ASN A 18 -7.02 -3.81 -19.23
N GLY A 19 -7.23 -5.04 -19.67
CA GLY A 19 -6.13 -5.94 -20.02
C GLY A 19 -6.42 -7.39 -19.65
N LYS A 20 -7.28 -8.03 -20.43
CA LYS A 20 -7.77 -9.38 -20.16
C LYS A 20 -6.64 -10.44 -20.06
N ASP A 21 -5.52 -10.21 -20.74
CA ASP A 21 -4.34 -11.09 -20.75
C ASP A 21 -3.18 -10.54 -19.92
N CYS A 22 -3.40 -9.46 -19.15
CA CYS A 22 -2.39 -8.88 -18.28
C CYS A 22 -2.22 -9.67 -16.97
N ASN A 23 -1.00 -9.66 -16.43
CA ASN A 23 -0.71 -10.14 -15.11
C ASN A 23 -1.04 -9.05 -14.05
N ALA A 24 -1.38 -9.46 -12.84
CA ALA A 24 -1.40 -8.57 -11.69
C ALA A 24 -0.01 -8.55 -11.04
N ILE A 25 0.61 -7.37 -10.95
CA ILE A 25 1.90 -7.18 -10.29
C ILE A 25 1.64 -6.55 -8.93
N ILE A 26 2.14 -7.16 -7.87
CA ILE A 26 1.89 -6.69 -6.51
C ILE A 26 3.14 -6.69 -5.65
N GLY A 27 3.36 -5.61 -4.91
CA GLY A 27 4.38 -5.53 -3.87
C GLY A 27 3.97 -6.36 -2.65
N ILE A 28 4.83 -7.26 -2.20
CA ILE A 28 4.58 -8.14 -1.05
C ILE A 28 5.43 -7.67 0.12
N SER A 29 4.81 -7.02 1.09
CA SER A 29 5.46 -6.60 2.34
C SER A 29 5.33 -7.62 3.47
N GLY A 30 4.44 -8.60 3.33
CA GLY A 30 4.08 -9.54 4.41
C GLY A 30 3.19 -8.93 5.48
N GLY A 31 2.70 -7.71 5.29
CA GLY A 31 1.66 -7.08 6.10
C GLY A 31 0.25 -7.46 5.65
N CYS A 32 -0.76 -7.08 6.45
CA CYS A 32 -2.16 -7.42 6.22
C CYS A 32 -2.66 -7.00 4.84
N ASP A 33 -2.48 -5.73 4.46
CA ASP A 33 -3.05 -5.14 3.24
C ASP A 33 -2.52 -5.81 1.97
N SER A 34 -1.19 -5.99 1.88
CA SER A 34 -0.56 -6.69 0.76
C SER A 34 -0.99 -8.15 0.70
N SER A 35 -1.21 -8.79 1.85
CA SER A 35 -1.64 -10.20 1.94
C SER A 35 -3.08 -10.37 1.46
N VAL A 36 -3.98 -9.51 1.92
CA VAL A 36 -5.39 -9.52 1.51
C VAL A 36 -5.53 -9.21 0.03
N THR A 37 -4.84 -8.17 -0.45
CA THR A 37 -4.86 -7.80 -1.87
C THR A 37 -4.35 -8.96 -2.75
N ALA A 38 -3.22 -9.58 -2.39
CA ALA A 38 -2.67 -10.71 -3.14
C ALA A 38 -3.64 -11.91 -3.19
N ALA A 39 -4.28 -12.23 -2.05
CA ALA A 39 -5.27 -13.31 -2.00
C ALA A 39 -6.51 -13.03 -2.86
N LEU A 40 -7.02 -11.79 -2.85
CA LEU A 40 -8.12 -11.36 -3.73
C LEU A 40 -7.74 -11.51 -5.21
N LEU A 41 -6.52 -11.11 -5.58
CA LEU A 41 -6.01 -11.25 -6.94
C LEU A 41 -5.92 -12.72 -7.38
N VAL A 42 -5.41 -13.60 -6.51
CA VAL A 42 -5.34 -15.04 -6.80
C VAL A 42 -6.73 -15.65 -6.97
N LYS A 43 -7.70 -15.27 -6.13
CA LYS A 43 -9.10 -15.72 -6.26
C LYS A 43 -9.76 -15.22 -7.55
N ALA A 44 -9.41 -14.02 -8.00
CA ALA A 44 -10.00 -13.41 -9.20
C ALA A 44 -9.37 -13.94 -10.49
N LEU A 45 -8.05 -14.08 -10.56
CA LEU A 45 -7.30 -14.27 -11.79
C LEU A 45 -6.62 -15.65 -11.89
N GLY A 46 -6.55 -16.38 -10.78
CA GLY A 46 -5.70 -17.57 -10.67
C GLY A 46 -4.24 -17.22 -10.35
N LYS A 47 -3.54 -18.15 -9.68
CA LYS A 47 -2.15 -17.95 -9.20
C LYS A 47 -1.14 -17.66 -10.31
N ASP A 48 -1.34 -18.20 -11.50
CA ASP A 48 -0.41 -18.08 -12.63
C ASP A 48 -0.37 -16.67 -13.23
N ARG A 49 -1.39 -15.84 -12.95
CA ARG A 49 -1.49 -14.46 -13.39
C ARG A 49 -1.17 -13.44 -12.30
N VAL A 50 -0.76 -13.87 -11.11
CA VAL A 50 -0.37 -12.99 -9.99
C VAL A 50 1.12 -13.12 -9.75
N ILE A 51 1.82 -12.00 -9.79
CA ILE A 51 3.27 -11.94 -9.61
C ILE A 51 3.60 -11.08 -8.41
N GLY A 52 4.12 -11.71 -7.37
CA GLY A 52 4.59 -11.04 -6.16
C GLY A 52 5.98 -10.44 -6.33
N VAL A 53 6.21 -9.25 -5.79
CA VAL A 53 7.53 -8.62 -5.78
C VAL A 53 7.90 -8.25 -4.34
N LEU A 54 8.91 -8.92 -3.80
CA LEU A 54 9.49 -8.64 -2.49
C LEU A 54 10.62 -7.61 -2.70
N MET A 55 10.54 -6.46 -2.03
CA MET A 55 11.48 -5.35 -2.26
C MET A 55 12.12 -4.88 -0.96
N PRO A 56 12.99 -5.70 -0.33
CA PRO A 56 13.72 -5.28 0.86
C PRO A 56 14.64 -4.09 0.55
N ASN A 57 14.83 -3.22 1.54
CA ASN A 57 15.83 -2.15 1.50
C ASN A 57 16.99 -2.52 2.44
N GLY A 58 17.91 -3.37 1.97
CA GLY A 58 18.92 -4.01 2.80
C GLY A 58 18.38 -5.27 3.46
N ASP A 59 18.82 -5.52 4.70
CA ASP A 59 18.32 -6.63 5.50
C ASP A 59 16.96 -6.27 6.11
N GLN A 60 15.97 -7.09 5.83
CA GLN A 60 14.62 -6.90 6.36
C GLN A 60 14.31 -8.05 7.32
N TYR A 61 14.17 -7.73 8.63
CA TYR A 61 14.03 -8.74 9.70
C TYR A 61 12.75 -9.57 9.60
N ASP A 62 11.71 -9.04 8.99
CA ASP A 62 10.37 -9.65 8.88
C ASP A 62 10.04 -10.19 7.48
N ILE A 63 11.05 -10.31 6.62
CA ILE A 63 10.88 -10.79 5.23
C ILE A 63 10.27 -12.19 5.15
N ASP A 64 10.40 -12.99 6.21
CA ASP A 64 9.82 -14.33 6.31
C ASP A 64 8.29 -14.30 6.20
N CYS A 65 7.62 -13.23 6.65
CA CYS A 65 6.19 -13.03 6.44
C CYS A 65 5.84 -12.92 4.96
N SER A 66 6.67 -12.21 4.18
CA SER A 66 6.51 -12.11 2.73
C SER A 66 6.70 -13.45 2.03
N TYR A 67 7.72 -14.22 2.44
CA TYR A 67 7.93 -15.58 1.93
C TYR A 67 6.80 -16.54 2.32
N GLN A 68 6.29 -16.43 3.54
CA GLN A 68 5.15 -17.22 3.99
C GLN A 68 3.93 -16.98 3.08
N LEU A 69 3.62 -15.71 2.79
CA LEU A 69 2.49 -15.36 1.95
C LEU A 69 2.61 -15.92 0.53
N VAL A 70 3.74 -15.70 -0.14
CA VAL A 70 3.90 -16.15 -1.54
C VAL A 70 3.88 -17.67 -1.65
N LYS A 71 4.38 -18.40 -0.64
CA LYS A 71 4.27 -19.85 -0.54
C LYS A 71 2.84 -20.31 -0.26
N PHE A 72 2.13 -19.62 0.64
CA PHE A 72 0.72 -19.92 0.96
C PHE A 72 -0.18 -19.77 -0.25
N LEU A 73 0.04 -18.72 -1.05
CA LEU A 73 -0.75 -18.45 -2.27
C LEU A 73 -0.25 -19.23 -3.49
N ASP A 74 0.92 -19.88 -3.40
CA ASP A 74 1.59 -20.63 -4.48
C ASP A 74 1.74 -19.78 -5.75
N ILE A 75 2.14 -18.50 -5.58
CA ILE A 75 2.33 -17.55 -6.68
C ILE A 75 3.79 -17.44 -7.10
N LYS A 76 4.02 -17.06 -8.35
CA LYS A 76 5.35 -16.66 -8.83
C LYS A 76 5.77 -15.37 -8.15
N TYR A 77 7.05 -15.29 -7.76
CA TYR A 77 7.57 -14.07 -7.13
C TYR A 77 9.01 -13.78 -7.52
N TYR A 78 9.39 -12.52 -7.33
CA TYR A 78 10.77 -12.04 -7.48
C TYR A 78 11.19 -11.28 -6.22
N VAL A 79 12.49 -11.38 -5.89
CA VAL A 79 13.09 -10.59 -4.81
C VAL A 79 14.02 -9.57 -5.42
N ILE A 80 13.70 -8.30 -5.26
CA ILE A 80 14.47 -7.17 -5.79
C ILE A 80 14.89 -6.28 -4.62
N ASN A 81 16.15 -6.41 -4.18
CA ASN A 81 16.66 -5.57 -3.11
C ASN A 81 16.91 -4.15 -3.64
N ILE A 82 16.19 -3.17 -3.10
CA ILE A 82 16.28 -1.76 -3.53
C ILE A 82 17.37 -0.96 -2.81
N ASN A 83 18.16 -1.59 -1.95
CA ASN A 83 19.16 -0.88 -1.13
C ASN A 83 20.24 -0.19 -1.99
N LYS A 84 20.79 -0.91 -2.96
CA LYS A 84 21.83 -0.33 -3.81
C LYS A 84 21.33 0.91 -4.59
N PRO A 85 20.23 0.84 -5.37
CA PRO A 85 19.69 2.03 -6.03
C PRO A 85 19.27 3.12 -5.04
N TYR A 86 18.79 2.77 -3.82
CA TYR A 86 18.48 3.73 -2.78
C TYR A 86 19.72 4.50 -2.32
N LEU A 87 20.80 3.80 -2.01
CA LEU A 87 22.04 4.42 -1.56
C LEU A 87 22.68 5.30 -2.67
N GLU A 88 22.74 4.82 -3.90
CA GLU A 88 23.29 5.58 -5.02
C GLU A 88 22.50 6.87 -5.24
N LEU A 89 21.16 6.79 -5.30
CA LEU A 89 20.31 7.97 -5.48
C LEU A 89 20.45 8.96 -4.32
N THR A 90 20.41 8.47 -3.08
CA THR A 90 20.49 9.35 -1.91
C THR A 90 21.86 9.99 -1.76
N ASN A 91 22.94 9.26 -2.04
CA ASN A 91 24.30 9.83 -2.04
C ASN A 91 24.45 10.94 -3.07
N GLU A 92 23.91 10.75 -4.28
CA GLU A 92 23.98 11.78 -5.33
C GLU A 92 23.21 13.04 -4.94
N ILE A 93 22.02 12.89 -4.33
CA ILE A 93 21.22 14.02 -3.83
C ILE A 93 21.95 14.73 -2.66
N ASP A 94 22.42 13.97 -1.68
CA ASP A 94 23.09 14.50 -0.48
C ASP A 94 24.37 15.27 -0.83
N ASN A 95 25.10 14.83 -1.86
CA ASN A 95 26.29 15.51 -2.35
C ASN A 95 25.99 16.86 -3.07
N LYS A 96 24.79 17.04 -3.60
CA LYS A 96 24.39 18.25 -4.35
C LYS A 96 23.59 19.24 -3.51
N LEU A 97 22.84 18.75 -2.53
CA LEU A 97 21.91 19.55 -1.74
C LEU A 97 22.34 19.60 -0.27
N LYS A 98 22.37 20.81 0.28
CA LYS A 98 22.45 20.96 1.75
C LYS A 98 21.09 20.63 2.33
N ILE A 99 21.01 19.55 3.12
CA ILE A 99 19.74 19.05 3.65
C ILE A 99 19.50 19.67 5.04
N ASP A 100 18.34 20.31 5.20
CA ASP A 100 17.84 20.72 6.52
C ASP A 100 17.35 19.50 7.29
N SER A 101 17.67 19.40 8.57
CA SER A 101 17.32 18.28 9.45
C SER A 101 15.83 17.95 9.49
N LYS A 102 14.93 18.95 9.33
CA LYS A 102 13.48 18.76 9.36
C LYS A 102 12.93 18.03 8.11
N SER A 103 13.58 18.21 6.98
CA SER A 103 13.18 17.58 5.71
C SER A 103 13.82 16.21 5.50
N TYR A 104 14.86 15.91 6.29
CA TYR A 104 15.65 14.71 6.13
C TYR A 104 14.85 13.43 6.34
N ASP A 105 14.05 13.36 7.39
CA ASP A 105 13.25 12.17 7.72
C ASP A 105 12.22 11.87 6.64
N ILE A 106 11.49 12.89 6.16
CA ILE A 106 10.50 12.74 5.09
C ILE A 106 11.16 12.24 3.79
N TYR A 107 12.30 12.81 3.44
CA TYR A 107 13.07 12.43 2.27
C TYR A 107 13.52 10.96 2.36
N ARG A 108 14.13 10.56 3.48
CA ARG A 108 14.64 9.21 3.71
C ARG A 108 13.53 8.16 3.78
N THR A 109 12.37 8.51 4.31
CA THR A 109 11.21 7.63 4.41
C THR A 109 10.52 7.44 3.06
N ASN A 110 10.33 8.51 2.29
CA ASN A 110 9.55 8.45 1.05
C ASN A 110 10.35 7.92 -0.15
N THR A 111 11.67 8.05 -0.16
CA THR A 111 12.50 7.61 -1.28
C THR A 111 12.43 6.10 -1.52
N PRO A 112 12.52 5.22 -0.50
CA PRO A 112 12.35 3.77 -0.70
C PRO A 112 10.98 3.40 -1.27
N SER A 113 9.91 4.06 -0.81
CA SER A 113 8.55 3.82 -1.31
C SER A 113 8.42 4.14 -2.81
N ARG A 114 9.02 5.24 -3.26
CA ARG A 114 9.04 5.62 -4.69
C ARG A 114 9.92 4.69 -5.54
N LEU A 115 11.03 4.20 -5.01
CA LEU A 115 11.84 3.17 -5.68
C LEU A 115 11.09 1.86 -5.82
N ARG A 116 10.32 1.44 -4.82
CA ARG A 116 9.43 0.27 -4.91
C ARG A 116 8.39 0.46 -6.01
N MET A 117 7.75 1.62 -6.08
CA MET A 117 6.81 1.93 -7.16
C MET A 117 7.47 1.83 -8.53
N ALA A 118 8.63 2.47 -8.73
CA ALA A 118 9.36 2.41 -10.00
C ALA A 118 9.75 0.96 -10.37
N THR A 119 10.13 0.14 -9.39
CA THR A 119 10.44 -1.29 -9.58
C THR A 119 9.21 -2.08 -10.04
N LEU A 120 8.06 -1.86 -9.39
CA LEU A 120 6.79 -2.53 -9.77
C LEU A 120 6.38 -2.19 -11.20
N TYR A 121 6.44 -0.91 -11.59
CA TYR A 121 6.12 -0.50 -12.96
C TYR A 121 7.14 -0.98 -13.98
N GLY A 122 8.42 -1.07 -13.63
CA GLY A 122 9.44 -1.69 -14.48
C GLY A 122 9.14 -3.16 -14.76
N ILE A 123 8.77 -3.94 -13.74
CA ILE A 123 8.36 -5.34 -13.88
C ILE A 123 7.03 -5.45 -14.64
N SER A 124 6.08 -4.55 -14.37
CA SER A 124 4.80 -4.49 -15.08
C SER A 124 4.99 -4.30 -16.58
N GLY A 125 5.88 -3.41 -16.99
CA GLY A 125 6.23 -3.21 -18.40
C GLY A 125 6.85 -4.44 -19.06
N LEU A 126 7.70 -5.17 -18.34
CA LEU A 126 8.36 -6.38 -18.86
C LEU A 126 7.41 -7.58 -18.97
N LEU A 127 6.44 -7.70 -18.07
CA LEU A 127 5.62 -8.88 -17.92
C LEU A 127 4.14 -8.66 -18.33
N ASN A 128 3.87 -7.63 -19.12
CA ASN A 128 2.50 -7.25 -19.52
C ASN A 128 1.56 -7.20 -18.31
N GLY A 129 1.88 -6.33 -17.35
CA GLY A 129 1.21 -6.29 -16.07
C GLY A 129 0.33 -5.06 -15.82
N ARG A 130 -0.41 -5.12 -14.70
CA ARG A 130 -1.06 -3.99 -14.03
C ARG A 130 -0.66 -4.02 -12.57
N VAL A 131 -0.23 -2.88 -12.05
CA VAL A 131 0.23 -2.76 -10.67
C VAL A 131 -0.97 -2.61 -9.75
N ALA A 132 -1.10 -3.52 -8.78
CA ALA A 132 -2.10 -3.42 -7.73
C ALA A 132 -1.63 -2.48 -6.62
N ASN A 133 -2.43 -1.49 -6.29
CA ASN A 133 -2.28 -0.70 -5.08
C ASN A 133 -2.74 -1.49 -3.85
N THR A 134 -2.11 -1.26 -2.70
CA THR A 134 -2.40 -1.96 -1.43
C THR A 134 -2.76 -1.01 -0.30
N CYS A 135 -2.96 0.29 -0.57
CA CYS A 135 -3.43 1.23 0.44
C CYS A 135 -4.90 0.97 0.78
N ASN A 136 -5.23 1.09 2.06
CA ASN A 136 -6.59 1.03 2.58
C ASN A 136 -7.15 2.42 2.87
N LEU A 137 -8.46 2.50 3.13
CA LEU A 137 -9.15 3.77 3.38
C LEU A 137 -8.62 4.51 4.61
N SER A 138 -8.27 3.81 5.67
CA SER A 138 -7.79 4.42 6.91
C SER A 138 -6.45 5.13 6.71
N GLU A 139 -5.53 4.50 5.99
CA GLU A 139 -4.24 5.09 5.62
C GLU A 139 -4.43 6.29 4.69
N ASP A 140 -5.24 6.14 3.66
CA ASP A 140 -5.53 7.20 2.69
C ASP A 140 -6.23 8.39 3.35
N TYR A 141 -7.16 8.14 4.30
CA TYR A 141 -7.92 9.19 4.97
C TYR A 141 -7.02 10.16 5.74
N VAL A 142 -6.03 9.65 6.47
CA VAL A 142 -5.07 10.47 7.22
C VAL A 142 -3.81 10.79 6.42
N GLY A 143 -3.71 10.30 5.17
CA GLY A 143 -2.56 10.49 4.30
C GLY A 143 -1.29 9.79 4.78
N TYR A 144 -1.45 8.65 5.45
CA TYR A 144 -0.34 7.79 5.89
C TYR A 144 0.17 6.93 4.73
N SER A 145 0.52 7.60 3.65
CA SER A 145 1.07 7.01 2.42
C SER A 145 2.00 7.99 1.71
N THR A 146 2.88 7.48 0.88
CA THR A 146 3.80 8.29 0.06
C THR A 146 3.17 8.54 -1.31
N LYS A 147 2.85 9.81 -1.62
CA LYS A 147 2.36 10.18 -2.95
C LYS A 147 3.35 9.76 -4.04
N PHE A 148 2.86 9.02 -5.04
CA PHE A 148 3.66 8.41 -6.10
C PHE A 148 4.70 7.39 -5.60
N GLY A 149 4.46 6.80 -4.43
CA GLY A 149 5.17 5.66 -3.88
C GLY A 149 4.19 4.50 -3.69
N ASP A 150 3.92 4.13 -2.43
CA ASP A 150 2.94 3.10 -2.08
C ASP A 150 1.49 3.49 -2.44
N SER A 151 1.16 4.80 -2.54
CA SER A 151 -0.14 5.25 -3.04
C SER A 151 -0.35 5.05 -4.54
N ALA A 152 0.68 4.63 -5.31
CA ALA A 152 0.56 4.42 -6.74
C ALA A 152 0.04 3.02 -7.08
N GLY A 153 -0.67 2.93 -8.20
CA GLY A 153 -1.20 1.68 -8.75
C GLY A 153 -2.06 1.95 -9.97
N ASP A 154 -2.32 0.91 -10.76
CA ASP A 154 -3.25 0.98 -11.87
C ASP A 154 -4.69 0.72 -11.42
N PHE A 155 -4.86 0.05 -10.29
CA PHE A 155 -6.14 -0.24 -9.65
C PHE A 155 -5.94 -0.49 -8.16
N SER A 156 -7.00 -0.27 -7.36
CA SER A 156 -6.95 -0.33 -5.92
C SER A 156 -8.11 -1.14 -5.35
N PRO A 157 -7.92 -2.44 -5.08
CA PRO A 157 -9.01 -3.32 -4.62
C PRO A 157 -9.54 -3.00 -3.23
N ILE A 158 -8.72 -2.44 -2.34
CA ILE A 158 -9.04 -2.26 -0.93
C ILE A 158 -9.09 -0.81 -0.46
N SER A 159 -8.95 0.18 -1.35
CA SER A 159 -8.91 1.61 -0.97
C SER A 159 -10.21 2.14 -0.35
N ASN A 160 -11.32 1.42 -0.48
CA ASN A 160 -12.59 1.78 0.15
C ASN A 160 -12.90 0.98 1.44
N PHE A 161 -11.97 0.12 1.87
CA PHE A 161 -12.08 -0.64 3.10
C PHE A 161 -11.19 -0.04 4.18
N THR A 162 -11.73 0.12 5.39
CA THR A 162 -10.95 0.52 6.56
C THR A 162 -10.00 -0.61 6.98
N LYS A 163 -9.02 -0.31 7.83
CA LYS A 163 -8.06 -1.31 8.32
C LYS A 163 -8.73 -2.50 8.98
N THR A 164 -9.78 -2.25 9.76
CA THR A 164 -10.59 -3.30 10.41
C THR A 164 -11.29 -4.17 9.35
N GLU A 165 -11.94 -3.56 8.39
CA GLU A 165 -12.62 -4.27 7.29
C GLU A 165 -11.64 -5.07 6.42
N VAL A 166 -10.41 -4.58 6.20
CA VAL A 166 -9.36 -5.36 5.50
C VAL A 166 -8.98 -6.61 6.29
N ARG A 167 -8.90 -6.53 7.63
CA ARG A 167 -8.66 -7.71 8.47
C ARG A 167 -9.80 -8.74 8.34
N GLU A 168 -11.05 -8.28 8.34
CA GLU A 168 -12.23 -9.14 8.12
C GLU A 168 -12.18 -9.83 6.75
N LEU A 169 -11.81 -9.09 5.68
CA LEU A 169 -11.57 -9.69 4.36
C LEU A 169 -10.48 -10.78 4.41
N GLY A 170 -9.41 -10.54 5.17
CA GLY A 170 -8.34 -11.52 5.38
C GLY A 170 -8.84 -12.82 6.02
N GLU A 171 -9.72 -12.71 7.01
CA GLU A 171 -10.37 -13.87 7.65
C GLU A 171 -11.30 -14.60 6.68
N GLU A 172 -12.13 -13.87 5.92
CA GLU A 172 -12.99 -14.46 4.89
C GLU A 172 -12.22 -15.25 3.84
N LEU A 173 -11.02 -14.77 3.48
CA LEU A 173 -10.12 -15.41 2.50
C LEU A 173 -9.33 -16.58 3.07
N GLY A 174 -9.36 -16.80 4.39
CA GLY A 174 -8.65 -17.87 5.08
C GLY A 174 -7.14 -17.66 5.19
N LEU A 175 -6.69 -16.41 5.21
CA LEU A 175 -5.29 -16.08 5.39
C LEU A 175 -4.77 -16.46 6.78
N PRO A 176 -3.48 -16.78 6.95
CA PRO A 176 -2.88 -17.03 8.26
C PRO A 176 -3.04 -15.85 9.20
N LYS A 177 -3.47 -16.08 10.44
CA LYS A 177 -3.73 -15.03 11.44
C LYS A 177 -2.53 -14.13 11.70
N ASN A 178 -1.32 -14.69 11.70
CA ASN A 178 -0.10 -13.92 11.89
C ASN A 178 0.19 -12.90 10.76
N LEU A 179 -0.37 -13.09 9.56
CA LEU A 179 -0.31 -12.10 8.48
C LEU A 179 -1.41 -11.05 8.58
N ILE A 180 -2.61 -11.45 9.04
CA ILE A 180 -3.76 -10.54 9.21
C ILE A 180 -3.52 -9.58 10.37
N TYR A 181 -3.03 -10.10 11.51
CA TYR A 181 -2.86 -9.36 12.76
C TYR A 181 -1.41 -8.98 13.05
N LYS A 182 -0.53 -9.04 12.03
CA LYS A 182 0.80 -8.48 12.15
C LYS A 182 0.70 -7.00 12.53
N VAL A 183 1.43 -6.61 13.56
CA VAL A 183 1.50 -5.20 13.95
C VAL A 183 2.02 -4.39 12.77
N PRO A 184 1.29 -3.35 12.30
CA PRO A 184 1.75 -2.53 11.21
C PRO A 184 2.99 -1.73 11.63
N GLU A 185 4.06 -1.89 10.86
CA GLU A 185 5.33 -1.19 11.06
C GLU A 185 5.87 -0.77 9.69
N ASP A 186 6.49 0.41 9.62
CA ASP A 186 7.10 0.90 8.38
C ASP A 186 8.46 0.26 8.06
N GLY A 187 8.93 -0.66 8.91
CA GLY A 187 10.23 -1.33 8.78
C GLY A 187 11.44 -0.42 9.02
N MET A 188 11.24 0.82 9.47
CA MET A 188 12.31 1.82 9.64
C MET A 188 12.40 2.35 11.07
N SER A 189 11.36 2.22 11.88
CA SER A 189 11.32 2.58 13.28
C SER A 189 10.73 1.44 14.08
N PHE A 190 11.16 1.28 15.34
CA PHE A 190 10.60 0.29 16.28
C PHE A 190 9.21 0.67 16.81
N LYS A 191 8.56 1.71 16.23
CA LYS A 191 7.23 2.17 16.61
C LYS A 191 6.19 1.69 15.63
N SER A 192 5.06 1.24 16.15
CA SER A 192 3.90 0.91 15.33
C SER A 192 3.30 2.15 14.65
N ASP A 193 2.49 1.94 13.62
CA ASP A 193 1.78 3.03 12.95
C ASP A 193 0.87 3.78 13.93
N GLU A 194 0.16 3.08 14.82
CA GLU A 194 -0.71 3.68 15.82
C GLU A 194 0.04 4.55 16.83
N GLU A 195 1.26 4.14 17.24
CA GLU A 195 2.12 4.96 18.09
C GLU A 195 2.55 6.26 17.39
N LYS A 196 2.80 6.23 16.09
CA LYS A 196 3.14 7.42 15.29
C LYS A 196 1.92 8.31 15.05
N LEU A 197 0.79 7.70 14.73
CA LEU A 197 -0.48 8.40 14.55
C LEU A 197 -0.99 8.99 15.86
N GLY A 198 -0.76 8.30 17.01
CA GLY A 198 -1.24 8.69 18.33
C GLY A 198 -2.73 8.44 18.55
N PHE A 199 -3.31 7.54 17.77
CA PHE A 199 -4.64 6.96 17.90
C PHE A 199 -4.65 5.59 17.22
N THR A 200 -5.62 4.74 17.59
CA THR A 200 -5.74 3.39 17.03
C THR A 200 -6.52 3.40 15.71
N TYR A 201 -6.29 2.38 14.89
CA TYR A 201 -7.10 2.19 13.68
C TYR A 201 -8.58 1.97 14.00
N GLU A 202 -8.90 1.32 15.12
CA GLU A 202 -10.29 1.12 15.56
C GLU A 202 -11.02 2.46 15.77
N VAL A 203 -10.38 3.43 16.42
CA VAL A 203 -10.94 4.77 16.63
C VAL A 203 -11.08 5.51 15.29
N LEU A 204 -10.07 5.44 14.44
CA LEU A 204 -10.09 6.05 13.11
C LEU A 204 -11.19 5.47 12.23
N ASP A 205 -11.31 4.15 12.18
CA ASP A 205 -12.26 3.42 11.35
C ASP A 205 -13.71 3.72 11.76
N LYS A 206 -13.98 3.74 13.08
CA LYS A 206 -15.28 4.18 13.63
C LYS A 206 -15.58 5.61 13.15
N TYR A 207 -14.63 6.53 13.31
CA TYR A 207 -14.82 7.91 12.90
C TYR A 207 -15.09 8.04 11.39
N ILE A 208 -14.36 7.34 10.55
CA ILE A 208 -14.56 7.33 9.09
C ILE A 208 -15.97 6.85 8.73
N ARG A 209 -16.47 5.81 9.39
CA ARG A 209 -17.76 5.19 9.06
C ARG A 209 -18.97 5.89 9.66
N THR A 210 -18.83 6.48 10.85
CA THR A 210 -19.97 7.02 11.62
C THR A 210 -19.93 8.54 11.80
N GLY A 211 -18.74 9.17 11.65
CA GLY A 211 -18.51 10.56 12.03
C GLY A 211 -18.42 10.79 13.55
N GLU A 212 -18.50 9.73 14.36
CA GLU A 212 -18.50 9.80 15.82
C GLU A 212 -17.13 9.52 16.41
N ILE A 213 -16.73 10.32 17.38
CA ILE A 213 -15.50 10.16 18.14
C ILE A 213 -15.66 10.81 19.52
N ASP A 214 -15.23 10.11 20.58
CA ASP A 214 -15.42 10.57 21.95
C ASP A 214 -14.37 11.60 22.37
N ASP A 215 -13.13 11.47 21.89
CA ASP A 215 -12.01 12.38 22.18
C ASP A 215 -11.90 13.47 21.11
N LEU A 216 -12.30 14.70 21.47
CA LEU A 216 -12.25 15.85 20.57
C LEU A 216 -10.83 16.22 20.12
N LYS A 217 -9.80 15.94 20.93
CA LYS A 217 -8.40 16.22 20.53
C LYS A 217 -7.94 15.24 19.45
N ILE A 218 -8.34 13.97 19.56
CA ILE A 218 -8.07 12.98 18.53
C ILE A 218 -8.82 13.36 17.25
N LYS A 219 -10.09 13.79 17.37
CA LYS A 219 -10.88 14.28 16.22
C LYS A 219 -10.18 15.41 15.48
N GLU A 220 -9.79 16.46 16.20
CA GLU A 220 -9.07 17.61 15.60
C GLU A 220 -7.78 17.18 14.91
N LYS A 221 -7.04 16.22 15.50
CA LYS A 221 -5.82 15.68 14.90
C LYS A 221 -6.10 14.95 13.59
N ILE A 222 -7.11 14.06 13.58
CA ILE A 222 -7.52 13.33 12.38
C ILE A 222 -7.96 14.29 11.27
N ASP A 223 -8.85 15.26 11.58
CA ASP A 223 -9.34 16.24 10.63
C ASP A 223 -8.19 17.07 10.03
N LYS A 224 -7.25 17.50 10.87
CA LYS A 224 -6.06 18.24 10.42
C LYS A 224 -5.19 17.39 9.50
N MET A 225 -4.96 16.13 9.82
CA MET A 225 -4.19 15.21 8.97
C MET A 225 -4.91 14.97 7.65
N HIS A 226 -6.21 14.73 7.68
CA HIS A 226 -7.04 14.55 6.48
C HIS A 226 -6.90 15.74 5.53
N LEU A 227 -7.20 16.95 6.02
CA LEU A 227 -7.14 18.17 5.20
C LEU A 227 -5.73 18.44 4.65
N ALA A 228 -4.69 18.27 5.45
CA ALA A 228 -3.31 18.50 5.03
C ALA A 228 -2.84 17.50 3.95
N ASN A 229 -3.44 16.31 3.90
CA ASN A 229 -3.02 15.22 3.03
C ASN A 229 -3.96 14.96 1.83
N LEU A 230 -5.07 15.70 1.69
CA LEU A 230 -6.00 15.56 0.56
C LEU A 230 -5.31 15.54 -0.81
N HIS A 231 -4.25 16.33 -0.97
CA HIS A 231 -3.48 16.41 -2.22
C HIS A 231 -2.80 15.09 -2.61
N LYS A 232 -2.70 14.11 -1.70
CA LYS A 232 -2.12 12.79 -1.97
C LYS A 232 -3.09 11.88 -2.70
N ILE A 233 -4.37 11.98 -2.39
CA ILE A 233 -5.45 11.10 -2.88
C ILE A 233 -6.30 11.73 -3.99
N GLN A 234 -6.17 13.02 -4.19
CA GLN A 234 -6.88 13.73 -5.27
C GLN A 234 -6.16 13.53 -6.60
N LEU A 235 -6.93 13.49 -7.67
CA LEU A 235 -6.41 13.55 -9.03
C LEU A 235 -5.52 14.80 -9.18
N MET A 236 -4.48 14.68 -9.99
CA MET A 236 -3.60 15.80 -10.28
C MET A 236 -4.43 16.99 -10.82
N PRO A 237 -4.44 18.15 -10.13
CA PRO A 237 -5.17 19.30 -10.62
C PRO A 237 -4.58 19.78 -11.94
N SER A 238 -5.43 20.10 -12.88
CA SER A 238 -5.04 20.65 -14.18
C SER A 238 -5.71 21.99 -14.42
N TYR A 239 -5.01 22.87 -15.14
CA TYR A 239 -5.58 24.11 -15.64
C TYR A 239 -6.73 23.79 -16.59
N LYS A 240 -7.90 24.36 -16.33
CA LYS A 240 -9.04 24.30 -17.24
C LYS A 240 -8.99 25.52 -18.16
N LYS A 241 -8.82 25.27 -19.47
CA LYS A 241 -8.97 26.34 -20.45
C LYS A 241 -10.43 26.73 -20.53
N ASP A 242 -10.70 28.05 -20.49
CA ASP A 242 -12.06 28.60 -20.58
C ASP A 242 -12.80 28.04 -21.81
N GLY A 243 -14.03 27.51 -21.62
CA GLY A 243 -14.89 27.02 -22.69
C GLY A 243 -15.01 25.50 -22.86
N LYS A 244 -14.56 24.66 -21.87
CA LYS A 244 -14.91 23.20 -21.83
C LYS A 244 -15.36 22.80 -20.44
#